data_1de22f455d8947b34e681e8809c0053b
#
_entry.id   1de22f455d8947b34e681e8809c0053b
#
_cell.length_a   1.000
_cell.length_b   1.000
_cell.length_c   1.000
_cell.angle_alpha   90.00
_cell.angle_beta   90.00
_cell.angle_gamma   90.00
#
_symmetry.space_group_name_H-M   'P 1'
#
loop_
_entity.id
_entity.type
_entity.pdbx_description
1 polymer ?
#
loop_
_entity_poly.entity_id
_entity_poly.type
_entity_poly.pdbx_seq_one_letter_code
_entity_poly.pdbx_strand_id
1 'polypeptide(L)'
;NKAGFDYLVDLGVTHVQIMPMYDFATVDELHPTVMYNWGYDPIQYNVPEGSYALDPQDGYSRVKECRHMVSTLHQKGLRVVMDVVYNHMYDYYTSAFERTVPGYYFRKNQYGEMSNGSWCGNDLESRHQMVRRYIKDMCLRWQKLYGVDGFRFDLMGIIDIETLNQVYDQA
;
A
#
# COMPACT_ATOMS: atom_id res chain seq x y z
N ASN A 1 -28.92 -13.72 5.26
CA ASN A 1 -28.08 -12.53 5.13
C ASN A 1 -26.89 -12.90 4.26
N LYS A 2 -26.67 -12.15 3.15
CA LYS A 2 -25.48 -12.28 2.32
C LYS A 2 -24.31 -11.55 3.00
N ALA A 3 -23.11 -12.07 2.80
CA ALA A 3 -21.87 -11.49 3.33
C ALA A 3 -20.77 -11.60 2.27
N GLY A 4 -19.65 -10.91 2.48
CA GLY A 4 -18.50 -10.96 1.60
C GLY A 4 -18.83 -10.53 0.17
N PHE A 5 -18.31 -11.27 -0.82
CA PHE A 5 -18.45 -10.92 -2.24
C PHE A 5 -19.91 -10.85 -2.73
N ASP A 6 -20.78 -11.74 -2.25
CA ASP A 6 -22.18 -11.75 -2.66
C ASP A 6 -22.95 -10.53 -2.15
N TYR A 7 -22.56 -10.00 -0.98
CA TYR A 7 -23.10 -8.75 -0.47
C TYR A 7 -22.69 -7.55 -1.35
N LEU A 8 -21.42 -7.49 -1.76
CA LEU A 8 -20.91 -6.43 -2.63
C LEU A 8 -21.62 -6.42 -4.00
N VAL A 9 -21.86 -7.60 -4.57
CA VAL A 9 -22.62 -7.74 -5.83
C VAL A 9 -24.04 -7.25 -5.66
N ASP A 10 -24.71 -7.60 -4.54
CA ASP A 10 -26.09 -7.18 -4.28
C ASP A 10 -26.22 -5.67 -4.05
N LEU A 11 -25.17 -5.00 -3.54
CA LEU A 11 -25.14 -3.54 -3.44
C LEU A 11 -25.17 -2.84 -4.81
N GLY A 12 -24.84 -3.54 -5.90
CA GLY A 12 -24.82 -2.99 -7.24
C GLY A 12 -23.64 -2.03 -7.47
N VAL A 13 -22.57 -2.09 -6.66
CA VAL A 13 -21.35 -1.30 -6.85
C VAL A 13 -20.55 -1.85 -8.02
N THR A 14 -19.77 -0.99 -8.66
CA THR A 14 -18.89 -1.38 -9.77
C THR A 14 -17.43 -1.53 -9.32
N HIS A 15 -17.05 -0.85 -8.26
CA HIS A 15 -15.69 -0.81 -7.72
C HIS A 15 -15.71 -1.06 -6.23
N VAL A 16 -14.68 -1.73 -5.74
CA VAL A 16 -14.42 -1.93 -4.30
C VAL A 16 -13.08 -1.29 -3.98
N GLN A 17 -13.10 -0.28 -3.12
CA GLN A 17 -11.88 0.28 -2.57
C GLN A 17 -11.50 -0.51 -1.32
N ILE A 18 -10.30 -1.11 -1.35
CA ILE A 18 -9.76 -1.88 -0.23
C ILE A 18 -8.75 -1.00 0.50
N MET A 19 -8.86 -0.94 1.84
CA MET A 19 -7.88 -0.29 2.71
C MET A 19 -6.49 -0.86 2.46
N PRO A 20 -5.40 -0.20 2.91
CA PRO A 20 -4.05 -0.66 2.59
C PRO A 20 -3.88 -2.15 2.89
N MET A 21 -3.48 -2.93 1.88
CA MET A 21 -3.36 -4.39 1.95
C MET A 21 -1.94 -4.90 1.71
N TYR A 22 -0.95 -4.00 1.67
CA TYR A 22 0.45 -4.38 1.74
C TYR A 22 0.89 -4.44 3.21
N ASP A 23 2.07 -5.01 3.43
CA ASP A 23 2.65 -5.31 4.74
C ASP A 23 2.76 -4.07 5.64
N PHE A 24 2.11 -4.11 6.82
CA PHE A 24 2.06 -3.05 7.80
C PHE A 24 2.50 -3.53 9.19
N ALA A 25 2.90 -2.59 10.09
CA ALA A 25 3.70 -2.90 11.26
C ALA A 25 2.91 -3.48 12.44
N THR A 26 1.84 -2.78 12.85
CA THR A 26 1.27 -2.99 14.18
C THR A 26 0.16 -4.04 14.18
N VAL A 27 0.51 -5.25 13.74
CA VAL A 27 -0.36 -6.43 13.79
C VAL A 27 0.48 -7.67 14.13
N ASP A 28 -0.10 -8.60 14.86
CA ASP A 28 0.45 -9.95 15.01
C ASP A 28 -0.13 -10.83 13.89
N GLU A 29 0.67 -11.10 12.85
CA GLU A 29 0.24 -11.90 11.72
C GLU A 29 -0.25 -13.31 12.11
N LEU A 30 0.26 -13.87 13.22
CA LEU A 30 -0.13 -15.20 13.70
C LEU A 30 -1.45 -15.15 14.50
N HIS A 31 -1.79 -14.00 15.07
CA HIS A 31 -2.98 -13.81 15.89
C HIS A 31 -3.75 -12.55 15.45
N PRO A 32 -4.19 -12.45 14.18
CA PRO A 32 -4.72 -11.21 13.61
C PRO A 32 -6.03 -10.72 14.23
N THR A 33 -6.72 -11.59 15.00
CA THR A 33 -7.96 -11.23 15.69
C THR A 33 -7.74 -10.49 17.01
N VAL A 34 -6.52 -10.45 17.51
CA VAL A 34 -6.18 -9.79 18.80
C VAL A 34 -6.14 -8.27 18.64
N MET A 35 -5.68 -7.78 17.51
CA MET A 35 -5.57 -6.35 17.24
C MET A 35 -6.00 -6.02 15.81
N TYR A 36 -6.92 -5.06 15.67
CA TYR A 36 -7.34 -4.56 14.37
C TYR A 36 -6.42 -3.42 13.91
N ASN A 37 -5.91 -3.53 12.67
CA ASN A 37 -5.10 -2.50 12.04
C ASN A 37 -5.73 -2.08 10.70
N TRP A 38 -5.75 -0.78 10.43
CA TRP A 38 -6.28 -0.23 9.18
C TRP A 38 -5.26 -0.26 8.04
N GLY A 39 -3.98 -0.56 8.33
CA GLY A 39 -2.92 -0.67 7.34
C GLY A 39 -2.21 0.64 6.98
N TYR A 40 -2.41 1.72 7.75
CA TYR A 40 -1.78 3.02 7.47
C TYR A 40 -0.41 3.20 8.16
N ASP A 41 0.26 2.11 8.51
CA ASP A 41 1.60 2.08 9.06
C ASP A 41 2.52 1.13 8.26
N PRO A 42 2.79 1.44 6.97
CA PRO A 42 3.43 0.53 6.03
C PRO A 42 4.88 0.22 6.42
N ILE A 43 5.27 -1.06 6.25
CA ILE A 43 6.66 -1.54 6.35
C ILE A 43 7.19 -1.89 4.96
N GLN A 44 6.42 -2.68 4.18
CA GLN A 44 6.82 -3.19 2.87
C GLN A 44 5.72 -2.95 1.83
N TYR A 45 5.93 -2.00 0.94
CA TYR A 45 4.95 -1.63 -0.08
C TYR A 45 4.69 -2.68 -1.17
N ASN A 46 5.57 -3.69 -1.29
CA ASN A 46 5.55 -4.66 -2.39
C ASN A 46 5.00 -6.02 -2.03
N VAL A 47 4.64 -6.23 -0.81
CA VAL A 47 4.26 -7.54 -0.26
C VAL A 47 2.85 -7.41 0.30
N PRO A 48 1.91 -8.32 -0.03
CA PRO A 48 0.61 -8.37 0.63
C PRO A 48 0.76 -8.63 2.12
N GLU A 49 -0.15 -8.08 2.90
CA GLU A 49 -0.20 -8.23 4.35
C GLU A 49 -0.41 -9.68 4.77
N GLY A 50 0.40 -10.16 5.70
CA GLY A 50 0.39 -11.54 6.15
C GLY A 50 -0.75 -11.91 7.07
N SER A 51 -1.26 -10.95 7.86
CA SER A 51 -2.38 -11.19 8.78
C SER A 51 -3.69 -11.55 8.07
N TYR A 52 -3.78 -11.32 6.75
CA TYR A 52 -4.91 -11.74 5.92
C TYR A 52 -4.73 -13.13 5.32
N ALA A 53 -3.54 -13.72 5.40
CA ALA A 53 -3.26 -15.04 4.85
C ALA A 53 -3.75 -16.16 5.79
N LEU A 54 -4.17 -17.26 5.19
CA LEU A 54 -4.51 -18.48 5.96
C LEU A 54 -3.28 -19.09 6.65
N ASP A 55 -2.12 -18.97 5.99
CA ASP A 55 -0.83 -19.36 6.57
C ASP A 55 0.16 -18.18 6.43
N PRO A 56 0.27 -17.30 7.45
CA PRO A 56 1.17 -16.16 7.41
C PRO A 56 2.66 -16.54 7.43
N GLN A 57 3.00 -17.77 7.84
CA GLN A 57 4.38 -18.26 7.84
C GLN A 57 4.86 -18.69 6.44
N ASP A 58 3.92 -19.03 5.53
CA ASP A 58 4.24 -19.25 4.12
C ASP A 58 4.10 -17.95 3.34
N GLY A 59 5.23 -17.33 2.99
CA GLY A 59 5.24 -16.08 2.20
C GLY A 59 4.57 -16.18 0.83
N TYR A 60 4.39 -17.41 0.28
CA TYR A 60 3.63 -17.60 -0.96
C TYR A 60 2.12 -17.60 -0.74
N SER A 61 1.66 -17.96 0.46
CA SER A 61 0.23 -17.96 0.81
C SER A 61 -0.37 -16.57 0.60
N ARG A 62 0.19 -15.54 1.23
CA ARG A 62 -0.27 -14.14 1.09
C ARG A 62 -0.32 -13.66 -0.36
N VAL A 63 0.66 -14.05 -1.18
CA VAL A 63 0.72 -13.67 -2.60
C VAL A 63 -0.39 -14.36 -3.41
N LYS A 64 -0.56 -15.68 -3.25
CA LYS A 64 -1.57 -16.46 -3.96
C LYS A 64 -2.98 -16.03 -3.59
N GLU A 65 -3.24 -15.84 -2.31
CA GLU A 65 -4.56 -15.48 -1.79
C GLU A 65 -4.95 -14.06 -2.18
N CYS A 66 -4.04 -13.10 -2.13
CA CYS A 66 -4.28 -11.74 -2.63
C CYS A 66 -4.67 -11.75 -4.13
N ARG A 67 -3.93 -12.49 -4.96
CA ARG A 67 -4.25 -12.66 -6.39
C ARG A 67 -5.60 -13.35 -6.58
N HIS A 68 -5.91 -14.36 -5.78
CA HIS A 68 -7.17 -15.07 -5.84
C HIS A 68 -8.35 -14.17 -5.47
N MET A 69 -8.21 -13.35 -4.44
CA MET A 69 -9.21 -12.37 -4.02
C MET A 69 -9.55 -11.40 -5.16
N VAL A 70 -8.54 -10.77 -5.76
CA VAL A 70 -8.75 -9.82 -6.88
C VAL A 70 -9.39 -10.53 -8.08
N SER A 71 -8.90 -11.71 -8.45
CA SER A 71 -9.47 -12.52 -9.54
C SER A 71 -10.94 -12.88 -9.28
N THR A 72 -11.29 -13.21 -8.04
CA THR A 72 -12.68 -13.52 -7.66
C THR A 72 -13.60 -12.31 -7.77
N LEU A 73 -13.11 -11.12 -7.37
CA LEU A 73 -13.85 -9.87 -7.53
C LEU A 73 -14.09 -9.57 -9.02
N HIS A 74 -13.08 -9.73 -9.86
CA HIS A 74 -13.21 -9.57 -11.32
C HIS A 74 -14.22 -10.53 -11.94
N GLN A 75 -14.23 -11.81 -11.53
CA GLN A 75 -15.21 -12.80 -12.00
C GLN A 75 -16.65 -12.42 -11.63
N LYS A 76 -16.83 -11.65 -10.58
CA LYS A 76 -18.13 -11.11 -10.17
C LYS A 76 -18.45 -9.73 -10.79
N GLY A 77 -17.60 -9.24 -11.71
CA GLY A 77 -17.79 -7.96 -12.41
C GLY A 77 -17.37 -6.73 -11.60
N LEU A 78 -16.65 -6.92 -10.49
CA LEU A 78 -16.20 -5.83 -9.61
C LEU A 78 -14.75 -5.45 -9.94
N ARG A 79 -14.45 -4.15 -9.92
CA ARG A 79 -13.09 -3.60 -10.03
C ARG A 79 -12.49 -3.36 -8.64
N VAL A 80 -11.17 -3.43 -8.55
CA VAL A 80 -10.44 -3.26 -7.30
C VAL A 80 -9.62 -1.98 -7.32
N VAL A 81 -9.91 -1.07 -6.39
CA VAL A 81 -9.10 0.12 -6.10
C VAL A 81 -8.34 -0.13 -4.81
N MET A 82 -7.03 -0.01 -4.86
CA MET A 82 -6.17 -0.17 -3.68
C MET A 82 -5.87 1.17 -3.04
N ASP A 83 -6.09 1.28 -1.73
CA ASP A 83 -5.64 2.42 -0.94
C ASP A 83 -4.14 2.30 -0.69
N VAL A 84 -3.37 3.35 -1.03
CA VAL A 84 -1.92 3.34 -0.95
C VAL A 84 -1.37 4.52 -0.13
N VAL A 85 -0.37 4.24 0.69
CA VAL A 85 0.21 5.16 1.68
C VAL A 85 1.68 5.43 1.34
N TYR A 86 1.94 5.98 0.14
CA TYR A 86 3.31 6.32 -0.29
C TYR A 86 3.82 7.65 0.27
N ASN A 87 3.16 8.17 1.29
CA ASN A 87 3.53 9.44 1.93
C ASN A 87 4.48 9.26 3.11
N HIS A 88 4.45 8.13 3.84
CA HIS A 88 5.31 7.81 4.99
C HIS A 88 5.50 6.31 5.17
N MET A 89 6.40 5.91 6.07
CA MET A 89 6.58 4.55 6.56
C MET A 89 6.37 4.49 8.07
N TYR A 90 6.13 3.30 8.59
CA TYR A 90 5.98 3.08 10.04
C TYR A 90 7.20 3.60 10.82
N ASP A 91 8.40 3.17 10.42
CA ASP A 91 9.65 3.64 11.01
C ASP A 91 10.71 3.86 9.92
N TYR A 92 11.09 5.13 9.74
CA TYR A 92 12.11 5.46 8.74
C TYR A 92 13.49 4.92 9.11
N TYR A 93 13.82 4.94 10.41
CA TYR A 93 15.16 4.65 10.88
C TYR A 93 15.57 3.19 10.67
N THR A 94 14.65 2.27 10.86
CA THR A 94 14.87 0.83 10.63
C THR A 94 14.58 0.40 9.20
N SER A 95 14.01 1.28 8.39
CA SER A 95 13.64 0.96 7.00
C SER A 95 14.84 0.54 6.16
N ALA A 96 14.60 -0.38 5.22
CA ALA A 96 15.61 -0.77 4.25
C ALA A 96 16.11 0.43 3.40
N PHE A 97 15.27 1.42 3.18
CA PHE A 97 15.61 2.64 2.44
C PHE A 97 16.69 3.45 3.15
N GLU A 98 16.49 3.77 4.43
CA GLU A 98 17.46 4.58 5.19
C GLU A 98 18.76 3.81 5.42
N ARG A 99 18.68 2.49 5.62
CA ARG A 99 19.87 1.64 5.79
C ARG A 99 20.70 1.46 4.51
N THR A 100 20.04 1.49 3.33
CA THR A 100 20.73 1.28 2.05
C THR A 100 21.30 2.58 1.50
N VAL A 101 20.52 3.67 1.55
CA VAL A 101 20.91 4.99 1.06
C VAL A 101 20.50 6.06 2.08
N PRO A 102 21.29 6.24 3.15
CA PRO A 102 20.95 7.16 4.22
C PRO A 102 20.66 8.59 3.74
N GLY A 103 19.54 9.16 4.22
CA GLY A 103 19.17 10.55 3.93
C GLY A 103 18.60 10.80 2.52
N TYR A 104 18.36 9.77 1.70
CA TYR A 104 17.85 9.97 0.34
C TYR A 104 16.32 9.82 0.23
N TYR A 105 15.74 8.81 0.85
CA TYR A 105 14.34 8.47 0.64
C TYR A 105 13.37 9.29 1.49
N PHE A 106 13.85 9.85 2.59
CA PHE A 106 13.01 10.59 3.53
C PHE A 106 13.27 12.09 3.46
N ARG A 107 12.19 12.86 3.55
CA ARG A 107 12.23 14.33 3.45
C ARG A 107 12.76 14.93 4.75
N LYS A 108 13.68 15.88 4.59
CA LYS A 108 14.18 16.71 5.69
C LYS A 108 13.83 18.18 5.44
N ASN A 109 13.62 18.92 6.52
CA ASN A 109 13.45 20.36 6.47
C ASN A 109 14.81 21.06 6.23
N GLN A 110 14.79 22.38 6.15
CA GLN A 110 16.00 23.18 5.92
C GLN A 110 17.05 23.09 7.05
N TYR A 111 16.67 22.57 8.22
CA TYR A 111 17.57 22.38 9.37
C TYR A 111 18.11 20.94 9.45
N GLY A 112 17.75 20.07 8.49
CA GLY A 112 18.16 18.68 8.49
C GLY A 112 17.30 17.74 9.35
N GLU A 113 16.21 18.25 9.94
CA GLU A 113 15.27 17.47 10.74
C GLU A 113 14.27 16.74 9.85
N MET A 114 13.77 15.59 10.32
CA MET A 114 12.76 14.83 9.59
C MET A 114 11.48 15.64 9.39
N SER A 115 11.01 15.70 8.15
CA SER A 115 9.70 16.26 7.82
C SER A 115 8.58 15.39 8.40
N ASN A 116 7.52 16.02 8.87
CA ASN A 116 6.38 15.35 9.50
C ASN A 116 5.05 15.93 9.01
N GLY A 117 4.91 16.14 7.72
CA GLY A 117 3.67 16.60 7.10
C GLY A 117 2.55 15.56 7.16
N SER A 118 2.92 14.28 7.22
CA SER A 118 2.00 13.16 7.41
C SER A 118 1.46 13.02 8.83
N TRP A 119 2.07 13.67 9.82
CA TRP A 119 1.84 13.48 11.27
C TRP A 119 2.21 12.07 11.79
N CYS A 120 2.94 11.30 10.96
CA CYS A 120 3.38 9.93 11.27
C CYS A 120 4.88 9.84 11.58
N GLY A 121 5.56 10.98 11.81
CA GLY A 121 6.96 11.04 12.20
C GLY A 121 7.96 11.10 11.05
N ASN A 122 7.52 10.86 9.81
CA ASN A 122 8.36 10.96 8.62
C ASN A 122 7.51 11.17 7.36
N ASP A 123 8.14 11.72 6.31
CA ASP A 123 7.57 11.83 4.98
C ASP A 123 8.55 11.29 3.95
N LEU A 124 8.07 10.56 2.93
CA LEU A 124 8.88 10.19 1.78
C LEU A 124 9.20 11.42 0.92
N GLU A 125 10.43 11.49 0.40
CA GLU A 125 10.88 12.58 -0.48
C GLU A 125 10.57 12.24 -1.95
N SER A 126 9.29 12.31 -2.31
CA SER A 126 8.79 11.93 -3.63
C SER A 126 9.38 12.76 -4.80
N ARG A 127 9.97 13.93 -4.50
CA ARG A 127 10.66 14.75 -5.52
C ARG A 127 11.98 14.13 -5.98
N HIS A 128 12.58 13.24 -5.19
CA HIS A 128 13.78 12.52 -5.59
C HIS A 128 13.47 11.47 -6.67
N GLN A 129 14.29 11.45 -7.71
CA GLN A 129 14.05 10.63 -8.90
C GLN A 129 13.82 9.14 -8.60
N MET A 130 14.62 8.56 -7.69
CA MET A 130 14.50 7.13 -7.38
C MET A 130 13.29 6.84 -6.45
N VAL A 131 12.87 7.77 -5.62
CA VAL A 131 11.64 7.66 -4.83
C VAL A 131 10.43 7.71 -5.74
N ARG A 132 10.38 8.67 -6.67
CA ARG A 132 9.36 8.77 -7.72
C ARG A 132 9.27 7.50 -8.54
N ARG A 133 10.42 7.01 -9.03
CA ARG A 133 10.48 5.75 -9.76
C ARG A 133 9.95 4.58 -8.94
N TYR A 134 10.34 4.51 -7.67
CA TYR A 134 9.86 3.46 -6.78
C TYR A 134 8.34 3.47 -6.66
N ILE A 135 7.72 4.62 -6.35
CA ILE A 135 6.25 4.74 -6.21
C ILE A 135 5.56 4.28 -7.51
N LYS A 136 6.04 4.73 -8.66
CA LYS A 136 5.53 4.35 -9.97
C LYS A 136 5.65 2.85 -10.23
N ASP A 137 6.85 2.29 -10.03
CA ASP A 137 7.10 0.87 -10.26
C ASP A 137 6.26 -0.02 -9.32
N MET A 138 5.95 0.46 -8.11
CA MET A 138 5.06 -0.24 -7.17
C MET A 138 3.62 -0.29 -7.66
N CYS A 139 3.07 0.84 -8.11
CA CYS A 139 1.73 0.86 -8.69
C CYS A 139 1.63 -0.09 -9.88
N LEU A 140 2.59 -0.02 -10.81
CA LEU A 140 2.63 -0.93 -11.96
C LEU A 140 2.78 -2.41 -11.54
N ARG A 141 3.51 -2.68 -10.49
CA ARG A 141 3.65 -4.04 -9.96
C ARG A 141 2.32 -4.57 -9.41
N TRP A 142 1.60 -3.78 -8.63
CA TRP A 142 0.28 -4.16 -8.10
C TRP A 142 -0.73 -4.42 -9.21
N GLN A 143 -0.73 -3.62 -10.26
CA GLN A 143 -1.56 -3.86 -11.43
C GLN A 143 -1.17 -5.15 -12.16
N LYS A 144 0.11 -5.32 -12.51
CA LYS A 144 0.58 -6.45 -13.32
C LYS A 144 0.55 -7.78 -12.58
N LEU A 145 0.92 -7.78 -11.29
CA LEU A 145 1.06 -9.01 -10.52
C LEU A 145 -0.23 -9.43 -9.83
N TYR A 146 -0.99 -8.46 -9.33
CA TYR A 146 -2.19 -8.73 -8.53
C TYR A 146 -3.49 -8.37 -9.25
N GLY A 147 -3.43 -7.62 -10.34
CA GLY A 147 -4.61 -7.24 -11.12
C GLY A 147 -5.41 -6.08 -10.53
N VAL A 148 -4.79 -5.24 -9.70
CA VAL A 148 -5.43 -4.03 -9.15
C VAL A 148 -5.79 -3.08 -10.30
N ASP A 149 -7.01 -2.54 -10.31
CA ASP A 149 -7.53 -1.71 -11.40
C ASP A 149 -7.26 -0.22 -11.20
N GLY A 150 -7.01 0.21 -9.97
CA GLY A 150 -6.76 1.62 -9.67
C GLY A 150 -6.24 1.84 -8.26
N PHE A 151 -5.88 3.09 -7.96
CA PHE A 151 -5.28 3.48 -6.67
C PHE A 151 -5.98 4.69 -6.09
N ARG A 152 -6.15 4.69 -4.77
CA ARG A 152 -6.46 5.89 -3.98
C ARG A 152 -5.23 6.23 -3.15
N PHE A 153 -4.67 7.42 -3.35
CA PHE A 153 -3.49 7.88 -2.62
C PHE A 153 -3.90 8.57 -1.33
N ASP A 154 -3.51 7.97 -0.21
CA ASP A 154 -3.67 8.60 1.09
C ASP A 154 -2.74 9.80 1.23
N LEU A 155 -3.22 10.88 1.88
CA LEU A 155 -2.47 12.12 2.08
C LEU A 155 -1.74 12.62 0.81
N MET A 156 -2.42 12.56 -0.32
CA MET A 156 -1.89 12.90 -1.64
C MET A 156 -1.17 14.27 -1.69
N GLY A 157 -1.61 15.24 -0.88
CA GLY A 157 -1.03 16.57 -0.83
C GLY A 157 0.44 16.63 -0.36
N ILE A 158 0.98 15.54 0.20
CA ILE A 158 2.39 15.45 0.61
C ILE A 158 3.28 14.96 -0.55
N ILE A 159 2.69 14.25 -1.51
CA ILE A 159 3.37 13.72 -2.69
C ILE A 159 3.42 14.82 -3.76
N ASP A 160 4.57 15.00 -4.42
CA ASP A 160 4.69 16.00 -5.47
C ASP A 160 3.85 15.63 -6.71
N ILE A 161 3.35 16.68 -7.38
CA ILE A 161 2.43 16.54 -8.52
C ILE A 161 3.06 15.78 -9.69
N GLU A 162 4.35 15.93 -9.90
CA GLU A 162 5.08 15.24 -10.99
C GLU A 162 5.07 13.73 -10.78
N THR A 163 5.24 13.27 -9.54
CA THR A 163 5.15 11.85 -9.18
C THR A 163 3.75 11.30 -9.46
N LEU A 164 2.71 12.04 -9.06
CA LEU A 164 1.32 11.64 -9.28
C LEU A 164 0.98 11.58 -10.76
N ASN A 165 1.41 12.58 -11.55
CA ASN A 165 1.22 12.60 -13.00
C ASN A 165 1.90 11.41 -13.68
N GLN A 166 3.15 11.09 -13.31
CA GLN A 166 3.85 9.93 -13.88
C GLN A 166 3.22 8.61 -13.50
N VAL A 167 2.61 8.49 -12.34
CA VAL A 167 1.81 7.30 -12.00
C VAL A 167 0.56 7.25 -12.86
N TYR A 168 -0.19 8.34 -12.96
CA TYR A 168 -1.42 8.43 -13.75
C TYR A 168 -1.21 8.08 -15.22
N ASP A 169 -0.12 8.57 -15.83
CA ASP A 169 0.18 8.35 -17.25
C ASP A 169 0.58 6.89 -17.58
N GLN A 170 0.93 6.09 -16.58
CA GLN A 170 1.48 4.74 -16.77
C GLN A 170 0.67 3.63 -16.07
N ALA A 171 -0.17 3.98 -15.13
CA ALA A 171 -1.07 3.10 -14.41
C ALA A 171 -2.49 3.18 -15.00
#